data_88046f51bf0d155542ed66b76877e3e2
#
_entry.id   88046f51bf0d155542ed66b76877e3e2
#
_cell.length_a   1.000
_cell.length_b   1.000
_cell.length_c   1.000
_cell.angle_alpha   90.00
_cell.angle_beta   90.00
_cell.angle_gamma   90.00
#
_symmetry.space_group_name_H-M   'P 1'
#
loop_
_entity.id
_entity.type
_entity.pdbx_description
1 polymer ?
#
loop_
_entity_poly.entity_id
_entity_poly.type
_entity_poly.pdbx_seq_one_letter_code
_entity_poly.pdbx_strand_id
1 'polypeptide(L)'
;MITGRFLNERLGRIHFWVTFIGSYSIYFTMHYLGFMGVSRSYFEVFEGDNFTYSIIGINQFITVAALITGAVQFLFFYNIIVSSKFGKKAGKNPWKACSLEWQTPDVPPTHGNFGKELPVVYRWAYDYSVPGADEDYITQDTPPSAGANAKAEQT
;
A
#
# COMPACT_ATOMS: atom_id res chain seq x y z
N MET A 1 1.20 8.26 -9.19
CA MET A 1 1.10 9.65 -9.65
C MET A 1 2.47 10.29 -9.91
N ILE A 2 3.44 10.24 -8.99
CA ILE A 2 4.74 10.96 -9.10
C ILE A 2 5.45 10.74 -10.45
N THR A 3 5.50 9.53 -10.96
CA THR A 3 6.18 9.19 -12.23
C THR A 3 5.22 8.99 -13.41
N GLY A 4 3.92 8.99 -13.17
CA GLY A 4 2.90 8.67 -14.17
C GLY A 4 3.01 7.25 -14.76
N ARG A 5 3.62 6.32 -14.00
CA ARG A 5 3.84 4.93 -14.44
C ARG A 5 3.43 3.94 -13.36
N PHE A 6 3.01 2.76 -13.78
CA PHE A 6 2.73 1.64 -12.88
C PHE A 6 4.00 0.93 -12.43
N LEU A 7 4.02 0.53 -11.17
CA LEU A 7 5.01 -0.42 -10.67
C LEU A 7 4.76 -1.81 -11.25
N ASN A 8 5.78 -2.64 -11.30
CA ASN A 8 5.63 -4.03 -11.71
C ASN A 8 4.91 -4.83 -10.63
N GLU A 9 3.70 -5.28 -10.93
CA GLU A 9 2.85 -6.01 -9.98
C GLU A 9 3.45 -7.35 -9.52
N ARG A 10 4.18 -8.07 -10.41
CA ARG A 10 4.78 -9.35 -10.05
C ARG A 10 5.84 -9.17 -8.97
N LEU A 11 6.73 -8.17 -9.16
CA LEU A 11 7.74 -7.82 -8.16
C LEU A 11 7.10 -7.32 -6.87
N GLY A 12 6.03 -6.53 -6.97
CA GLY A 12 5.25 -6.07 -5.83
C GLY A 12 4.64 -7.21 -5.02
N ARG A 13 4.05 -8.21 -5.68
CA ARG A 13 3.49 -9.39 -5.00
C ARG A 13 4.55 -10.23 -4.29
N ILE A 14 5.69 -10.45 -4.94
CA ILE A 14 6.81 -11.20 -4.33
C ILE A 14 7.29 -10.45 -3.08
N HIS A 15 7.54 -9.14 -3.21
CA HIS A 15 7.95 -8.31 -2.09
C HIS A 15 6.93 -8.36 -0.94
N PHE A 16 5.64 -8.20 -1.24
CA PHE A 16 4.58 -8.26 -0.24
C PHE A 16 4.56 -9.59 0.51
N TRP A 17 4.50 -10.71 -0.20
CA TRP A 17 4.37 -12.01 0.45
C TRP A 17 5.61 -12.39 1.26
N VAL A 18 6.81 -12.13 0.74
CA VAL A 18 8.04 -12.43 1.48
C VAL A 18 8.16 -11.53 2.72
N THR A 19 7.84 -10.25 2.60
CA THR A 19 7.84 -9.33 3.75
C THR A 19 6.78 -9.72 4.78
N PHE A 20 5.58 -10.07 4.34
CA PHE A 20 4.49 -10.47 5.23
C PHE A 20 4.84 -11.73 6.02
N ILE A 21 5.22 -12.81 5.32
CA ILE A 21 5.60 -14.08 5.95
C ILE A 21 6.84 -13.88 6.83
N GLY A 22 7.84 -13.15 6.35
CA GLY A 22 9.07 -12.87 7.09
C GLY A 22 8.82 -12.09 8.37
N SER A 23 7.98 -11.06 8.33
CA SER A 23 7.60 -10.29 9.52
C SER A 23 6.90 -11.16 10.57
N TYR A 24 5.96 -11.99 10.14
CA TYR A 24 5.31 -12.94 11.04
C TYR A 24 6.30 -13.95 11.63
N SER A 25 7.20 -14.50 10.81
CA SER A 25 8.23 -15.43 11.26
C SER A 25 9.15 -14.82 12.30
N ILE A 26 9.51 -13.55 12.16
CA ILE A 26 10.38 -12.83 13.12
C ILE A 26 9.60 -12.51 14.38
N TYR A 27 8.55 -11.71 14.27
CA TYR A 27 7.89 -11.12 15.44
C TYR A 27 7.12 -12.16 16.26
N PHE A 28 6.44 -13.10 15.62
CA PHE A 28 5.73 -14.16 16.33
C PHE A 28 6.69 -15.06 17.11
N THR A 29 7.81 -15.42 16.49
CA THR A 29 8.85 -16.22 17.13
C THR A 29 9.52 -15.46 18.28
N MET A 30 9.72 -14.13 18.14
CA MET A 30 10.22 -13.28 19.23
C MET A 30 9.25 -13.22 20.42
N HIS A 31 7.93 -13.20 20.17
CA HIS A 31 6.94 -13.30 21.24
C HIS A 31 7.04 -14.63 21.98
N TYR A 32 7.20 -15.72 21.25
CA TYR A 32 7.41 -17.04 21.87
C TYR A 32 8.65 -17.07 22.77
N LEU A 33 9.77 -16.51 22.32
CA LEU A 33 10.97 -16.36 23.16
C LEU A 33 10.70 -15.52 24.42
N GLY A 34 9.92 -14.45 24.29
CA GLY A 34 9.50 -13.62 25.41
C GLY A 34 8.69 -14.40 26.45
N PHE A 35 7.78 -15.27 26.03
CA PHE A 35 7.03 -16.17 26.93
C PHE A 35 7.94 -17.19 27.63
N MET A 36 9.02 -17.60 26.98
CA MET A 36 10.03 -18.47 27.59
C MET A 36 10.94 -17.74 28.60
N GLY A 37 10.75 -16.45 28.82
CA GLY A 37 11.53 -15.64 29.78
C GLY A 37 12.82 -15.05 29.21
N VAL A 38 13.03 -15.09 27.91
CA VAL A 38 14.20 -14.47 27.28
C VAL A 38 14.03 -12.95 27.23
N SER A 39 14.90 -12.22 27.91
CA SER A 39 14.89 -10.76 27.91
C SER A 39 15.36 -10.21 26.57
N ARG A 40 14.71 -9.13 26.13
CA ARG A 40 15.03 -8.44 24.86
C ARG A 40 16.41 -7.78 24.84
N SER A 41 16.99 -7.50 25.99
CA SER A 41 18.20 -6.68 26.13
C SER A 41 19.41 -7.45 26.68
N TYR A 42 19.41 -8.78 26.62
CA TYR A 42 20.57 -9.54 27.07
C TYR A 42 21.72 -9.45 26.07
N PHE A 43 22.85 -8.91 26.51
CA PHE A 43 24.11 -8.93 25.75
C PHE A 43 24.72 -10.34 25.76
N GLU A 44 24.56 -11.08 26.88
CA GLU A 44 25.13 -12.42 27.08
C GLU A 44 24.01 -13.47 27.21
N VAL A 45 23.40 -13.81 26.07
CA VAL A 45 22.41 -14.92 26.03
C VAL A 45 23.10 -16.29 26.05
N PHE A 46 24.44 -16.33 25.91
CA PHE A 46 25.17 -17.54 25.56
C PHE A 46 26.10 -18.06 26.68
N GLU A 47 26.07 -17.49 27.89
CA GLU A 47 26.89 -17.99 28.99
C GLU A 47 26.13 -19.01 29.85
N GLY A 48 26.41 -20.26 29.61
CA GLY A 48 26.53 -21.27 30.68
C GLY A 48 25.35 -22.16 31.02
N ASP A 49 24.10 -21.90 30.58
CA ASP A 49 22.95 -22.72 30.99
C ASP A 49 22.33 -23.55 29.87
N ASN A 50 21.86 -24.77 30.19
CA ASN A 50 21.19 -25.69 29.27
C ASN A 50 19.98 -25.04 28.55
N PHE A 51 19.34 -24.05 29.15
CA PHE A 51 18.25 -23.30 28.57
C PHE A 51 18.70 -22.49 27.36
N THR A 52 19.86 -21.87 27.44
CA THR A 52 20.45 -21.07 26.35
C THR A 52 20.68 -21.90 25.09
N TYR A 53 21.16 -23.14 25.24
CA TYR A 53 21.35 -24.03 24.07
C TYR A 53 20.04 -24.39 23.39
N SER A 54 18.94 -24.50 24.14
CA SER A 54 17.63 -24.84 23.55
C SER A 54 17.03 -23.72 22.67
N ILE A 55 17.41 -22.47 22.91
CA ILE A 55 16.89 -21.31 22.17
C ILE A 55 17.79 -20.88 21.00
N ILE A 56 19.02 -21.41 20.88
CA ILE A 56 19.94 -21.05 19.79
C ILE A 56 19.30 -21.28 18.42
N GLY A 57 18.66 -22.43 18.22
CA GLY A 57 18.00 -22.76 16.95
C GLY A 57 16.89 -21.76 16.59
N ILE A 58 16.13 -21.30 17.58
CA ILE A 58 15.08 -20.32 17.39
C ILE A 58 15.68 -18.96 16.99
N ASN A 59 16.75 -18.53 17.65
CA ASN A 59 17.45 -17.29 17.32
C ASN A 59 18.09 -17.33 15.94
N GLN A 60 18.65 -18.46 15.54
CA GLN A 60 19.16 -18.67 14.18
C GLN A 60 18.04 -18.55 13.13
N PHE A 61 16.89 -19.17 13.39
CA PHE A 61 15.73 -19.05 12.51
C PHE A 61 15.28 -17.59 12.36
N ILE A 62 15.16 -16.82 13.45
CA ILE A 62 14.82 -15.41 13.44
C ILE A 62 15.83 -14.62 12.59
N THR A 63 17.12 -14.88 12.78
CA THR A 63 18.21 -14.21 12.06
C THR A 63 18.11 -14.48 10.56
N VAL A 64 17.92 -15.73 10.15
CA VAL A 64 17.76 -16.09 8.74
C VAL A 64 16.50 -15.43 8.14
N ALA A 65 15.38 -15.47 8.86
CA ALA A 65 14.15 -14.81 8.43
C ALA A 65 14.35 -13.29 8.27
N ALA A 66 15.08 -12.66 9.20
CA ALA A 66 15.38 -11.24 9.14
C ALA A 66 16.28 -10.88 7.95
N LEU A 67 17.30 -11.68 7.66
CA LEU A 67 18.17 -11.49 6.50
C LEU A 67 17.41 -11.61 5.18
N ILE A 68 16.54 -12.61 5.04
CA ILE A 68 15.69 -12.79 3.85
C ILE A 68 14.73 -11.60 3.70
N THR A 69 14.07 -11.21 4.78
CA THR A 69 13.14 -10.08 4.77
C THR A 69 13.84 -8.77 4.46
N GLY A 70 15.04 -8.56 5.00
CA GLY A 70 15.88 -7.40 4.67
C GLY A 70 16.33 -7.39 3.21
N ALA A 71 16.78 -8.54 2.71
CA ALA A 71 17.22 -8.66 1.31
C ALA A 71 16.09 -8.34 0.31
N VAL A 72 14.87 -8.75 0.61
CA VAL A 72 13.72 -8.49 -0.27
C VAL A 72 13.34 -7.00 -0.35
N GLN A 73 13.76 -6.16 0.60
CA GLN A 73 13.55 -4.72 0.51
C GLN A 73 14.31 -4.10 -0.69
N PHE A 74 15.46 -4.66 -1.08
CA PHE A 74 16.17 -4.22 -2.28
C PHE A 74 15.37 -4.48 -3.56
N LEU A 75 14.52 -5.54 -3.58
CA LEU A 75 13.61 -5.79 -4.69
C LEU A 75 12.57 -4.67 -4.85
N PHE A 76 12.11 -4.08 -3.74
CA PHE A 76 11.21 -2.94 -3.78
C PHE A 76 11.87 -1.71 -4.39
N PHE A 77 13.07 -1.36 -3.95
CA PHE A 77 13.83 -0.24 -4.53
C PHE A 77 14.13 -0.47 -6.01
N TYR A 78 14.53 -1.68 -6.38
CA TYR A 78 14.72 -2.05 -7.76
C TYR A 78 13.44 -1.86 -8.58
N ASN A 79 12.30 -2.31 -8.07
CA ASN A 79 11.01 -2.13 -8.73
C ASN A 79 10.68 -0.65 -8.94
N ILE A 80 10.89 0.21 -7.95
CA ILE A 80 10.68 1.67 -8.08
C ILE A 80 11.56 2.24 -9.18
N ILE A 81 12.87 1.98 -9.16
CA ILE A 81 13.83 2.53 -10.11
C ILE A 81 13.53 2.09 -11.54
N VAL A 82 13.31 0.80 -11.75
CA VAL A 82 13.05 0.25 -13.09
C VAL A 82 11.68 0.70 -13.59
N SER A 83 10.65 0.64 -12.77
CA SER A 83 9.31 1.00 -13.18
C SER A 83 9.14 2.50 -13.41
N SER A 84 9.88 3.34 -12.71
CA SER A 84 9.87 4.80 -12.95
C SER A 84 10.40 5.16 -14.34
N LYS A 85 11.33 4.37 -14.89
CA LYS A 85 11.93 4.59 -16.22
C LYS A 85 11.22 3.81 -17.32
N PHE A 86 10.90 2.54 -17.07
CA PHE A 86 10.43 1.59 -18.08
C PHE A 86 9.03 1.06 -17.82
N GLY A 87 8.38 1.43 -16.72
CA GLY A 87 7.04 0.97 -16.37
C GLY A 87 5.99 1.40 -17.39
N LYS A 88 4.87 0.66 -17.44
CA LYS A 88 3.70 1.00 -18.27
C LYS A 88 3.16 2.37 -17.85
N LYS A 89 2.90 3.25 -18.81
CA LYS A 89 2.29 4.55 -18.52
C LYS A 89 0.91 4.38 -17.89
N ALA A 90 0.66 5.10 -16.81
CA ALA A 90 -0.65 5.17 -16.18
C ALA A 90 -1.49 6.24 -16.87
N GLY A 91 -2.79 5.96 -17.08
CA GLY A 91 -3.75 6.98 -17.52
C GLY A 91 -4.06 7.99 -16.40
N LYS A 92 -4.91 8.96 -16.69
CA LYS A 92 -5.29 10.02 -15.71
C LYS A 92 -5.93 9.45 -14.45
N ASN A 93 -6.84 8.50 -14.58
CA ASN A 93 -7.52 7.84 -13.45
C ASN A 93 -7.47 6.31 -13.62
N PRO A 94 -6.32 5.67 -13.34
CA PRO A 94 -6.15 4.24 -13.60
C PRO A 94 -6.96 3.33 -12.68
N TRP A 95 -7.43 3.86 -11.55
CA TRP A 95 -8.17 3.12 -10.53
C TRP A 95 -9.68 3.36 -10.58
N LYS A 96 -10.14 4.21 -11.51
CA LYS A 96 -11.54 4.67 -11.58
C LYS A 96 -12.02 5.23 -10.24
N ALA A 97 -11.15 6.00 -9.56
CA ALA A 97 -11.47 6.59 -8.27
C ALA A 97 -12.34 7.83 -8.46
N CYS A 98 -13.28 8.06 -7.52
CA CYS A 98 -14.23 9.18 -7.60
C CYS A 98 -13.63 10.49 -7.11
N SER A 99 -12.60 10.45 -6.25
CA SER A 99 -12.03 11.62 -5.60
C SER A 99 -11.28 12.55 -6.56
N LEU A 100 -11.33 13.86 -6.26
CA LEU A 100 -10.74 14.93 -7.08
C LEU A 100 -9.25 14.78 -7.33
N GLU A 101 -8.50 14.19 -6.43
CA GLU A 101 -7.06 13.97 -6.57
C GLU A 101 -6.69 13.12 -7.80
N TRP A 102 -7.65 12.31 -8.31
CA TRP A 102 -7.50 11.52 -9.52
C TRP A 102 -8.01 12.21 -10.78
N GLN A 103 -8.57 13.42 -10.64
CA GLN A 103 -9.13 14.23 -11.74
C GLN A 103 -8.16 15.32 -12.22
N THR A 104 -6.92 15.32 -11.72
CA THR A 104 -5.92 16.31 -12.14
C THR A 104 -5.69 16.28 -13.65
N PRO A 105 -5.62 17.44 -14.33
CA PRO A 105 -5.47 17.51 -15.78
C PRO A 105 -4.16 16.92 -16.29
N ASP A 106 -3.10 17.02 -15.48
CA ASP A 106 -1.75 16.57 -15.84
C ASP A 106 -1.34 15.30 -15.09
N VAL A 107 -0.54 14.44 -15.74
CA VAL A 107 0.08 13.25 -15.15
C VAL A 107 1.55 13.21 -15.56
N PRO A 108 2.49 13.36 -14.63
CA PRO A 108 2.31 13.57 -13.17
C PRO A 108 1.72 14.96 -12.83
N PRO A 109 0.98 15.08 -11.73
CA PRO A 109 0.36 16.34 -11.35
C PRO A 109 1.42 17.40 -11.06
N THR A 110 1.21 18.59 -11.60
CA THR A 110 2.06 19.76 -11.35
C THR A 110 1.67 20.48 -10.07
N HIS A 111 2.53 21.43 -9.64
CA HIS A 111 2.23 22.28 -8.49
C HIS A 111 0.95 23.10 -8.78
N GLY A 112 -0.04 23.02 -7.87
CA GLY A 112 -1.33 23.64 -8.03
C GLY A 112 -2.43 22.75 -8.63
N ASN A 113 -2.14 21.53 -9.00
CA ASN A 113 -2.99 20.43 -9.46
C ASN A 113 -4.06 20.76 -10.52
N PHE A 114 -4.87 21.79 -10.33
CA PHE A 114 -6.00 22.17 -11.20
C PHE A 114 -5.77 23.49 -11.96
N GLY A 115 -4.58 24.10 -11.84
CA GLY A 115 -4.27 25.36 -12.49
C GLY A 115 -5.02 26.54 -11.90
N LYS A 116 -5.55 27.44 -12.77
CA LYS A 116 -6.22 28.67 -12.32
C LYS A 116 -7.69 28.46 -11.92
N GLU A 117 -8.34 27.46 -12.46
CA GLU A 117 -9.76 27.17 -12.24
C GLU A 117 -9.90 25.91 -11.39
N LEU A 118 -10.56 26.05 -10.23
CA LEU A 118 -10.85 24.92 -9.37
C LEU A 118 -12.10 24.18 -9.91
N PRO A 119 -12.12 22.83 -9.90
CA PRO A 119 -13.29 22.08 -10.30
C PRO A 119 -14.46 22.30 -9.34
N VAL A 120 -15.66 22.34 -9.88
CA VAL A 120 -16.87 22.38 -9.08
C VAL A 120 -17.18 20.98 -8.56
N VAL A 121 -17.44 20.86 -7.28
CA VAL A 121 -17.73 19.59 -6.62
C VAL A 121 -19.23 19.42 -6.47
N TYR A 122 -19.79 18.38 -7.08
CA TYR A 122 -21.23 18.10 -7.08
C TYR A 122 -21.61 16.95 -6.15
N ARG A 123 -20.65 16.11 -5.73
CA ARG A 123 -20.91 14.92 -4.93
C ARG A 123 -19.77 14.58 -3.99
N TRP A 124 -20.03 13.71 -3.03
CA TRP A 124 -19.04 13.27 -2.07
C TRP A 124 -18.01 12.30 -2.69
N ALA A 125 -16.79 12.27 -2.14
CA ALA A 125 -15.69 11.44 -2.63
C ALA A 125 -15.94 9.92 -2.56
N TYR A 126 -16.85 9.48 -1.71
CA TYR A 126 -17.20 8.07 -1.49
C TYR A 126 -18.63 7.74 -1.94
N ASP A 127 -19.14 8.50 -2.90
CA ASP A 127 -20.47 8.30 -3.48
C ASP A 127 -20.40 7.23 -4.56
N TYR A 128 -20.43 5.96 -4.12
CA TYR A 128 -20.38 4.78 -4.99
C TYR A 128 -21.79 4.21 -5.21
N SER A 129 -21.99 3.58 -6.35
CA SER A 129 -23.23 2.85 -6.68
C SER A 129 -24.51 3.69 -6.51
N VAL A 130 -24.50 4.91 -7.01
CA VAL A 130 -25.68 5.80 -6.97
C VAL A 130 -26.80 5.18 -7.78
N PRO A 131 -28.03 5.01 -7.22
CA PRO A 131 -29.15 4.43 -7.95
C PRO A 131 -29.47 5.20 -9.24
N GLY A 132 -29.48 4.50 -10.37
CA GLY A 132 -29.76 5.07 -11.69
C GLY A 132 -28.57 5.71 -12.40
N ALA A 133 -27.36 5.55 -11.85
CA ALA A 133 -26.12 5.91 -12.56
C ALA A 133 -25.68 4.80 -13.50
N ASP A 134 -25.14 5.18 -14.65
CA ASP A 134 -24.64 4.24 -15.68
C ASP A 134 -23.37 3.50 -15.22
N GLU A 135 -22.59 4.10 -14.31
CA GLU A 135 -21.36 3.54 -13.77
C GLU A 135 -21.35 3.62 -12.23
N ASP A 136 -20.73 2.63 -11.57
CA ASP A 136 -20.57 2.59 -10.11
C ASP A 136 -19.66 3.69 -9.58
N TYR A 137 -18.74 4.19 -10.41
CA TYR A 137 -17.71 5.16 -10.05
C TYR A 137 -17.89 6.44 -10.84
N ILE A 138 -18.58 7.42 -10.26
CA ILE A 138 -18.78 8.73 -10.86
C ILE A 138 -17.89 9.75 -10.16
N THR A 139 -17.18 10.55 -10.93
CA THR A 139 -16.23 11.52 -10.40
C THR A 139 -16.93 12.71 -9.73
N GLN A 140 -16.29 13.31 -8.71
CA GLN A 140 -16.87 14.40 -7.92
C GLN A 140 -17.23 15.65 -8.76
N ASP A 141 -16.56 15.86 -9.86
CA ASP A 141 -16.75 16.98 -10.80
C ASP A 141 -17.85 16.73 -11.84
N THR A 142 -18.44 15.53 -11.86
CA THR A 142 -19.55 15.22 -12.77
C THR A 142 -20.87 15.83 -12.25
N PRO A 143 -21.50 16.74 -12.99
CA PRO A 143 -22.78 17.31 -12.54
C PRO A 143 -23.87 16.23 -12.48
N PRO A 144 -24.81 16.32 -11.54
CA PRO A 144 -25.94 15.41 -11.48
C PRO A 144 -26.73 15.49 -12.78
N SER A 145 -27.04 14.34 -13.39
CA SER A 145 -27.91 14.30 -14.58
C SER A 145 -29.28 14.89 -14.22
N ALA A 146 -29.87 15.66 -15.14
CA ALA A 146 -31.13 16.36 -14.91
C ALA A 146 -32.32 15.48 -14.47
N GLY A 147 -32.19 14.14 -14.56
CA GLY A 147 -33.18 13.17 -14.06
C GLY A 147 -33.00 12.71 -12.62
N ALA A 148 -31.81 12.91 -11.99
CA ALA A 148 -31.55 12.46 -10.64
C ALA A 148 -32.11 13.42 -9.56
N ASN A 149 -32.22 14.71 -9.87
CA ASN A 149 -32.74 15.73 -8.96
C ASN A 149 -34.28 15.62 -8.75
N ALA A 150 -35.02 15.07 -9.69
CA ALA A 150 -36.48 14.92 -9.55
C ALA A 150 -36.91 13.87 -8.53
N LYS A 151 -36.01 12.96 -8.11
CA LYS A 151 -36.32 11.94 -7.09
C LYS A 151 -35.87 12.32 -5.67
N ALA A 152 -34.91 13.24 -5.52
CA ALA A 152 -34.45 13.68 -4.22
C ALA A 152 -35.38 14.72 -3.56
N GLU A 153 -36.23 15.43 -4.34
CA GLU A 153 -37.22 16.37 -3.83
C GLU A 153 -38.57 15.71 -3.43
N GLN A 154 -38.71 14.40 -3.63
CA GLN A 154 -39.97 13.65 -3.30
C GLN A 154 -39.80 12.71 -2.08
N THR A 155 -38.69 12.74 -1.34
CA THR A 155 -38.48 12.04 -0.07
C THR A 155 -38.19 12.98 1.05
#